data_6cf77cdd6bcaa737ef6e9cb44356c5d9
#
_entry.id   6cf77cdd6bcaa737ef6e9cb44356c5d9
#
_cell.length_a   1.000
_cell.length_b   1.000
_cell.length_c   1.000
_cell.angle_alpha   90.00
_cell.angle_beta   90.00
_cell.angle_gamma   90.00
#
_symmetry.space_group_name_H-M   'P 1'
#
loop_
_entity.id
_entity.type
_entity.pdbx_description
1 polymer ?
#
loop_
_entity_poly.entity_id
_entity_poly.type
_entity_poly.pdbx_seq_one_letter_code
_entity_poly.pdbx_strand_id
1 'polypeptide(L)'
;MALVDSVASAMENITMIYQATGRIPQRIGNRYESTYPYDVFPAKDGDVVIAAGNNKLYGLLCDVMKQPELKTDPRFTEIKDRVQNHAAMREIICAWTKDYTIDEIDQLLNDAGCPACPVN
;
A
#
# COMPACT_ATOMS: atom_id res chain seq x y z
N MET A 1 -15.08 30.93 4.37
CA MET A 1 -14.77 29.49 4.15
C MET A 1 -15.25 28.76 5.40
N ALA A 2 -16.15 27.78 5.26
CA ALA A 2 -16.59 26.99 6.40
C ALA A 2 -15.59 25.85 6.69
N LEU A 3 -15.27 25.60 7.95
CA LEU A 3 -14.33 24.57 8.35
C LEU A 3 -14.78 23.17 7.90
N VAL A 4 -16.09 22.91 7.97
CA VAL A 4 -16.71 21.65 7.50
C VAL A 4 -16.51 21.45 6.01
N ASP A 5 -16.68 22.48 5.18
CA ASP A 5 -16.49 22.39 3.74
C ASP A 5 -15.02 22.10 3.39
N SER A 6 -14.09 22.69 4.14
CA SER A 6 -12.65 22.44 3.95
C SER A 6 -12.28 20.99 4.29
N VAL A 7 -12.82 20.44 5.38
CA VAL A 7 -12.62 19.03 5.74
C VAL A 7 -13.27 18.11 4.72
N ALA A 8 -14.50 18.38 4.30
CA ALA A 8 -15.20 17.58 3.29
C ALA A 8 -14.45 17.58 1.96
N SER A 9 -13.85 18.71 1.56
CA SER A 9 -13.00 18.80 0.35
C SER A 9 -11.74 17.93 0.45
N ALA A 10 -11.18 17.75 1.64
CA ALA A 10 -10.01 16.91 1.86
C ALA A 10 -10.32 15.40 1.94
N MET A 11 -11.60 15.03 2.02
CA MET A 11 -12.01 13.61 2.14
C MET A 11 -11.92 12.81 0.83
N GLU A 12 -11.48 13.43 -0.28
CA GLU A 12 -11.19 12.77 -1.57
C GLU A 12 -12.08 11.55 -1.91
N ASN A 13 -11.46 10.37 -1.96
CA ASN A 13 -12.09 9.12 -2.36
C ASN A 13 -13.17 8.64 -1.38
N ILE A 14 -13.12 9.03 -0.12
CA ILE A 14 -14.09 8.59 0.90
C ILE A 14 -15.52 8.98 0.50
N THR A 15 -15.71 10.23 0.09
CA THR A 15 -17.00 10.74 -0.36
C THR A 15 -17.44 10.06 -1.68
N MET A 16 -16.51 9.85 -2.61
CA MET A 16 -16.78 9.18 -3.89
C MET A 16 -17.18 7.72 -3.69
N ILE A 17 -16.51 7.00 -2.81
CA ILE A 17 -16.85 5.60 -2.48
C ILE A 17 -18.26 5.52 -1.92
N TYR A 18 -18.62 6.41 -0.98
CA TYR A 18 -19.97 6.43 -0.43
C TYR A 18 -21.03 6.75 -1.50
N GLN A 19 -20.79 7.75 -2.33
CA GLN A 19 -21.73 8.13 -3.40
C GLN A 19 -21.92 7.01 -4.44
N ALA A 20 -20.84 6.33 -4.81
CA ALA A 20 -20.89 5.28 -5.83
C ALA A 20 -21.44 3.94 -5.32
N THR A 21 -21.25 3.62 -4.03
CA THR A 21 -21.51 2.28 -3.50
C THR A 21 -22.53 2.24 -2.35
N GLY A 22 -22.84 3.39 -1.73
CA GLY A 22 -23.63 3.47 -0.50
C GLY A 22 -22.88 2.95 0.75
N ARG A 23 -21.65 2.48 0.60
CA ARG A 23 -20.85 1.92 1.72
C ARG A 23 -20.32 3.04 2.61
N ILE A 24 -20.56 2.94 3.90
CA ILE A 24 -20.01 3.86 4.88
C ILE A 24 -18.55 3.48 5.13
N PRO A 25 -17.58 4.39 4.81
CA PRO A 25 -16.16 4.15 5.04
C PRO A 25 -15.86 3.90 6.52
N GLN A 26 -14.92 3.00 6.78
CA GLN A 26 -14.48 2.64 8.13
C GLN A 26 -13.06 3.16 8.38
N ARG A 27 -12.62 3.11 9.63
CA ARG A 27 -11.22 3.37 9.96
C ARG A 27 -10.35 2.21 9.47
N ILE A 28 -9.39 2.48 8.60
CA ILE A 28 -8.55 1.48 7.94
C ILE A 28 -7.06 1.64 8.24
N GLY A 29 -6.69 2.52 9.18
CA GLY A 29 -5.29 2.86 9.49
C GLY A 29 -4.65 3.69 8.38
N ASN A 30 -3.40 3.41 8.06
CA ASN A 30 -2.61 4.13 7.05
C ASN A 30 -2.79 3.58 5.63
N ARG A 31 -3.52 2.48 5.48
CA ARG A 31 -3.73 1.83 4.19
C ARG A 31 -4.56 2.71 3.26
N TYR A 32 -4.15 2.83 2.01
CA TYR A 32 -5.00 3.44 0.98
C TYR A 32 -6.10 2.45 0.54
N GLU A 33 -7.35 2.92 0.51
CA GLU A 33 -8.50 2.04 0.36
C GLU A 33 -8.68 1.47 -1.05
N SER A 34 -8.32 2.25 -2.07
CA SER A 34 -8.65 1.94 -3.47
C SER A 34 -7.56 1.16 -4.20
N THR A 35 -6.37 1.02 -3.63
CA THR A 35 -5.25 0.30 -4.24
C THR A 35 -4.33 -0.29 -3.18
N TYR A 36 -3.70 -1.44 -3.51
CA TYR A 36 -2.79 -2.12 -2.58
C TYR A 36 -1.67 -2.86 -3.35
N PRO A 37 -0.43 -2.93 -2.80
CA PRO A 37 0.02 -2.34 -1.54
C PRO A 37 0.27 -0.83 -1.64
N TYR A 38 -0.34 -0.07 -0.73
CA TYR A 38 -0.10 1.35 -0.49
C TYR A 38 -0.40 1.61 0.99
N ASP A 39 0.62 1.47 1.84
CA ASP A 39 0.45 1.39 3.30
C ASP A 39 1.79 1.66 4.01
N VAL A 40 1.74 1.70 5.33
CA VAL A 40 2.90 1.72 6.23
C VAL A 40 3.23 0.30 6.69
N PHE A 41 4.49 -0.10 6.56
CA PHE A 41 4.97 -1.43 6.93
C PHE A 41 6.08 -1.32 7.98
N PRO A 42 6.10 -2.22 8.99
CA PRO A 42 7.18 -2.24 9.99
C PRO A 42 8.47 -2.75 9.34
N ALA A 43 9.56 -2.03 9.56
CA ALA A 43 10.92 -2.43 9.27
C ALA A 43 11.64 -2.87 10.55
N LYS A 44 12.91 -3.22 10.46
CA LYS A 44 13.74 -3.65 11.60
C LYS A 44 13.95 -2.55 12.65
N ASP A 45 13.99 -1.30 12.23
CA ASP A 45 14.34 -0.13 13.02
C ASP A 45 13.30 0.99 13.02
N GLY A 46 12.09 0.73 12.50
CA GLY A 46 10.97 1.67 12.47
C GLY A 46 9.93 1.32 11.42
N ASP A 47 9.33 2.31 10.79
CA ASP A 47 8.27 2.13 9.80
C ASP A 47 8.66 2.74 8.44
N VAL A 48 8.21 2.10 7.36
CA VAL A 48 8.42 2.54 5.98
C VAL A 48 7.10 2.59 5.21
N VAL A 49 6.88 3.63 4.41
CA VAL A 49 5.77 3.68 3.44
C VAL A 49 6.22 2.95 2.17
N ILE A 50 5.37 2.08 1.64
CA ILE A 50 5.56 1.45 0.33
C ILE A 50 4.33 1.75 -0.53
N ALA A 51 4.54 2.31 -1.72
CA ALA A 51 3.49 2.76 -2.63
C ALA A 51 3.54 2.00 -3.97
N ALA A 52 3.21 0.71 -3.95
CA ALA A 52 3.25 -0.18 -5.12
C ALA A 52 1.84 -0.54 -5.65
N GLY A 53 0.92 0.43 -5.69
CA GLY A 53 -0.50 0.18 -5.91
C GLY A 53 -0.89 -0.27 -7.32
N ASN A 54 -0.17 0.09 -8.38
CA ASN A 54 -0.47 -0.36 -9.74
C ASN A 54 0.27 -1.66 -10.09
N ASN A 55 -0.13 -2.33 -11.19
CA ASN A 55 0.42 -3.63 -11.57
C ASN A 55 1.93 -3.58 -11.88
N LYS A 56 2.41 -2.48 -12.47
CA LYS A 56 3.83 -2.31 -12.78
C LYS A 56 4.67 -2.22 -11.50
N LEU A 57 4.28 -1.34 -10.58
CA LEU A 57 5.00 -1.13 -9.32
C LEU A 57 4.93 -2.37 -8.42
N TYR A 58 3.76 -3.03 -8.40
CA TYR A 58 3.61 -4.30 -7.72
C TYR A 58 4.56 -5.37 -8.26
N GLY A 59 4.70 -5.45 -9.59
CA GLY A 59 5.66 -6.35 -10.22
C GLY A 59 7.11 -6.07 -9.79
N LEU A 60 7.52 -4.81 -9.69
CA LEU A 60 8.85 -4.42 -9.20
C LEU A 60 9.04 -4.79 -7.73
N LEU A 61 8.03 -4.57 -6.89
CA LEU A 61 8.07 -4.97 -5.48
C LEU A 61 8.27 -6.50 -5.35
N CYS A 62 7.55 -7.30 -6.12
CA CYS A 62 7.71 -8.77 -6.12
C CYS A 62 9.14 -9.19 -6.51
N ASP A 63 9.75 -8.50 -7.49
CA ASP A 63 11.13 -8.77 -7.93
C ASP A 63 12.13 -8.43 -6.81
N VAL A 64 11.98 -7.27 -6.16
CA VAL A 64 12.84 -6.85 -5.04
C VAL A 64 12.71 -7.81 -3.86
N MET A 65 11.50 -8.26 -3.54
CA MET A 65 11.26 -9.27 -2.50
C MET A 65 11.78 -10.66 -2.89
N LYS A 66 12.21 -10.87 -4.14
CA LYS A 66 12.62 -12.18 -4.70
C LYS A 66 11.51 -13.23 -4.65
N GLN A 67 10.26 -12.79 -4.82
CA GLN A 67 9.05 -13.61 -4.84
C GLN A 67 8.24 -13.38 -6.13
N PRO A 68 8.80 -13.65 -7.32
CA PRO A 68 8.15 -13.35 -8.60
C PRO A 68 6.85 -14.16 -8.81
N GLU A 69 6.67 -15.27 -8.11
CA GLU A 69 5.45 -16.09 -8.12
C GLU A 69 4.21 -15.33 -7.64
N LEU A 70 4.38 -14.31 -6.82
CA LEU A 70 3.27 -13.46 -6.37
C LEU A 70 2.60 -12.69 -7.51
N LYS A 71 3.31 -12.44 -8.62
CA LYS A 71 2.76 -11.77 -9.80
C LYS A 71 1.67 -12.58 -10.48
N THR A 72 1.71 -13.89 -10.35
CA THR A 72 0.75 -14.83 -10.96
C THR A 72 -0.19 -15.48 -9.95
N ASP A 73 -0.06 -15.15 -8.68
CA ASP A 73 -0.97 -15.64 -7.64
C ASP A 73 -2.37 -15.04 -7.86
N PRO A 74 -3.41 -15.89 -8.04
CA PRO A 74 -4.78 -15.42 -8.30
C PRO A 74 -5.34 -14.44 -7.27
N ARG A 75 -4.80 -14.47 -6.04
CA ARG A 75 -5.20 -13.56 -4.97
C ARG A 75 -4.69 -12.13 -5.17
N PHE A 76 -3.67 -11.94 -6.06
CA PHE A 76 -2.92 -10.68 -6.15
C PHE A 76 -2.73 -10.16 -7.57
N THR A 77 -3.23 -10.84 -8.58
CA THR A 77 -3.02 -10.52 -9.99
C THR A 77 -3.52 -9.12 -10.35
N GLU A 78 -4.74 -8.79 -9.93
CA GLU A 78 -5.35 -7.51 -10.22
C GLU A 78 -5.41 -6.61 -8.98
N ILE A 79 -5.53 -5.30 -9.20
CA ILE A 79 -5.64 -4.31 -8.09
C ILE A 79 -6.80 -4.68 -7.16
N LYS A 80 -7.97 -5.02 -7.70
CA LYS A 80 -9.15 -5.41 -6.92
C LYS A 80 -8.88 -6.63 -6.03
N ASP A 81 -8.13 -7.60 -6.56
CA ASP A 81 -7.82 -8.83 -5.83
C ASP A 81 -6.86 -8.54 -4.68
N ARG A 82 -5.86 -7.68 -4.90
CA ARG A 82 -4.95 -7.21 -3.85
C ARG A 82 -5.66 -6.42 -2.76
N VAL A 83 -6.60 -5.56 -3.13
CA VAL A 83 -7.43 -4.82 -2.16
C VAL A 83 -8.28 -5.76 -1.32
N GLN A 84 -8.90 -6.78 -1.93
CA GLN A 84 -9.69 -7.78 -1.21
C GLN A 84 -8.83 -8.65 -0.29
N ASN A 85 -7.64 -9.04 -0.74
CA ASN A 85 -6.71 -9.90 -0.02
C ASN A 85 -5.58 -9.11 0.68
N HIS A 86 -5.83 -7.82 0.99
CA HIS A 86 -4.80 -6.92 1.55
C HIS A 86 -4.16 -7.46 2.84
N ALA A 87 -4.92 -8.16 3.69
CA ALA A 87 -4.40 -8.72 4.92
C ALA A 87 -3.31 -9.79 4.65
N ALA A 88 -3.59 -10.74 3.75
CA ALA A 88 -2.62 -11.77 3.36
C ALA A 88 -1.38 -11.16 2.70
N MET A 89 -1.56 -10.17 1.82
CA MET A 89 -0.45 -9.46 1.19
C MET A 89 0.37 -8.69 2.23
N ARG A 90 -0.29 -8.04 3.20
CA ARG A 90 0.38 -7.33 4.28
C ARG A 90 1.31 -8.26 5.07
N GLU A 91 0.85 -9.47 5.40
CA GLU A 91 1.67 -10.46 6.11
C GLU A 91 2.92 -10.82 5.33
N ILE A 92 2.81 -11.04 4.02
CA ILE A 92 3.95 -11.34 3.14
C ILE A 92 4.95 -10.18 3.11
N ILE A 93 4.47 -8.96 2.92
CA ILE A 93 5.35 -7.78 2.87
C ILE A 93 5.98 -7.54 4.24
N CYS A 94 5.23 -7.64 5.34
CA CYS A 94 5.78 -7.49 6.69
C CYS A 94 6.82 -8.56 7.04
N ALA A 95 6.66 -9.78 6.55
CA ALA A 95 7.65 -10.82 6.75
C ALA A 95 8.98 -10.45 6.08
N TRP A 96 8.94 -9.82 4.89
CA TRP A 96 10.12 -9.36 4.18
C TRP A 96 10.71 -8.08 4.82
N THR A 97 9.88 -7.05 5.10
CA THR A 97 10.39 -5.76 5.59
C THR A 97 11.05 -5.84 6.96
N LYS A 98 10.63 -6.77 7.83
CA LYS A 98 11.23 -6.97 9.17
C LYS A 98 12.69 -7.41 9.16
N ASP A 99 13.17 -7.94 8.05
CA ASP A 99 14.56 -8.40 7.90
C ASP A 99 15.50 -7.28 7.46
N TYR A 100 14.97 -6.10 7.10
CA TYR A 100 15.72 -4.96 6.57
C TYR A 100 15.50 -3.71 7.40
N THR A 101 16.50 -2.82 7.42
CA THR A 101 16.36 -1.47 7.96
C THR A 101 15.58 -0.58 7.00
N ILE A 102 15.09 0.55 7.50
CA ILE A 102 14.37 1.54 6.69
C ILE A 102 15.22 1.98 5.50
N ASP A 103 16.50 2.32 5.74
CA ASP A 103 17.42 2.79 4.70
C ASP A 103 17.66 1.72 3.63
N GLU A 104 17.80 0.44 4.02
CA GLU A 104 17.95 -0.67 3.08
C GLU A 104 16.70 -0.85 2.20
N ILE A 105 15.50 -0.77 2.79
CA ILE A 105 14.24 -0.88 2.04
C ILE A 105 14.08 0.30 1.09
N ASP A 106 14.33 1.52 1.59
CA ASP A 106 14.24 2.75 0.79
C ASP A 106 15.16 2.67 -0.43
N GLN A 107 16.42 2.30 -0.23
CA GLN A 107 17.39 2.15 -1.31
C GLN A 107 16.98 1.06 -2.30
N LEU A 108 16.66 -0.16 -1.81
CA LEU A 108 16.32 -1.29 -2.67
C LEU A 108 15.09 -1.02 -3.56
N LEU A 109 14.06 -0.40 -2.99
CA LEU A 109 12.81 -0.13 -3.71
C LEU A 109 12.96 1.06 -4.67
N ASN A 110 13.56 2.16 -4.25
CA ASN A 110 13.75 3.32 -5.10
C ASN A 110 14.72 3.05 -6.26
N ASP A 111 15.79 2.29 -6.04
CA ASP A 111 16.70 1.87 -7.12
C ASP A 111 15.98 1.00 -8.16
N ALA A 112 15.02 0.20 -7.75
CA ALA A 112 14.17 -0.58 -8.64
C ALA A 112 13.03 0.24 -9.30
N GLY A 113 12.85 1.51 -8.88
CA GLY A 113 11.78 2.39 -9.37
C GLY A 113 10.42 2.14 -8.70
N CYS A 114 10.39 1.49 -7.54
CA CYS A 114 9.20 1.31 -6.71
C CYS A 114 9.24 2.33 -5.56
N PRO A 115 8.27 3.27 -5.47
CA PRO A 115 8.31 4.33 -4.46
C PRO A 115 8.21 3.79 -3.04
N ALA A 116 9.16 4.17 -2.21
CA ALA A 116 9.18 3.95 -0.77
C ALA A 116 9.79 5.16 -0.07
N CYS A 117 9.46 5.37 1.20
CA CYS A 117 10.10 6.41 2.02
C CYS A 117 9.98 6.09 3.52
N PRO A 118 10.92 6.60 4.35
CA PRO A 118 10.82 6.53 5.80
C PRO A 118 9.56 7.21 6.34
N VAL A 119 9.05 6.72 7.48
CA VAL A 119 8.10 7.46 8.31
C VAL A 119 8.91 8.20 9.38
N ASN A 120 8.85 9.54 9.37
CA ASN A 120 9.53 10.41 10.34
C ASN A 120 8.65 10.70 11.56
#